data_0a40e25a3dc4a283187f457c3de08ff9
#
_entry.id   0a40e25a3dc4a283187f457c3de08ff9
#
_cell.length_a   1.000
_cell.length_b   1.000
_cell.length_c   1.000
_cell.angle_alpha   90.00
_cell.angle_beta   90.00
_cell.angle_gamma   90.00
#
_symmetry.space_group_name_H-M   'P 1'
#
loop_
_entity.id
_entity.type
_entity.pdbx_description
1 polymer ?
#
loop_
_entity_poly.entity_id
_entity_poly.type
_entity_poly.pdbx_seq_one_letter_code
_entity_poly.pdbx_strand_id
1 'polypeptide(L)'
;MKHTAENETTLLELLRILYPASSSSTLRKMLTQGRLLVQGDVVHRAKHTVHPGEVVEVLDRAKAEDLTPPPNTAPPVDLEVIFEDDSILVVNKPPHLLSVATDRMEADTLHSRCVDYIRHANDRAWCYIVHRLDRDTSGIMVLAKTKEAKEELQHQFSERDVHRIYLALVDGQPQPLSLIHI
;
A
#
# COMPACT_ATOMS: atom_id res chain seq x y z
N MET A 1 21.04 14.20 -6.94
CA MET A 1 22.41 13.80 -6.54
C MET A 1 22.67 12.42 -7.10
N LYS A 2 23.84 12.23 -7.78
CA LYS A 2 24.19 10.93 -8.38
C LYS A 2 25.33 10.29 -7.58
N HIS A 3 25.22 8.98 -7.38
CA HIS A 3 26.21 8.18 -6.69
C HIS A 3 26.45 6.87 -7.46
N THR A 4 27.69 6.48 -7.67
CA THR A 4 28.02 5.19 -8.28
C THR A 4 28.33 4.20 -7.17
N ALA A 5 27.67 3.05 -7.18
CA ALA A 5 27.91 2.02 -6.18
C ALA A 5 29.30 1.40 -6.36
N GLU A 6 30.10 1.36 -5.30
CA GLU A 6 31.43 0.75 -5.30
C GLU A 6 31.38 -0.75 -4.97
N ASN A 7 30.41 -1.15 -4.17
CA ASN A 7 30.21 -2.52 -3.72
C ASN A 7 28.76 -2.94 -3.91
N GLU A 8 28.52 -4.25 -3.95
CA GLU A 8 27.17 -4.78 -3.91
C GLU A 8 26.53 -4.48 -2.55
N THR A 9 25.37 -3.83 -2.58
CA THR A 9 24.65 -3.41 -1.38
C THR A 9 23.16 -3.30 -1.65
N THR A 10 22.33 -3.19 -0.62
CA THR A 10 20.92 -2.87 -0.81
C THR A 10 20.71 -1.35 -0.93
N LEU A 11 19.67 -0.96 -1.68
CA LEU A 11 19.35 0.45 -1.88
C LEU A 11 19.09 1.18 -0.55
N LEU A 12 18.51 0.51 0.45
CA LEU A 12 18.30 1.08 1.78
C LEU A 12 19.63 1.27 2.56
N GLU A 13 20.55 0.34 2.45
CA GLU A 13 21.88 0.45 3.09
C GLU A 13 22.70 1.56 2.43
N LEU A 14 22.68 1.67 1.11
CA LEU A 14 23.29 2.77 0.39
C LEU A 14 22.72 4.12 0.86
N LEU A 15 21.42 4.23 1.00
CA LEU A 15 20.78 5.45 1.52
C LEU A 15 21.21 5.78 2.95
N ARG A 16 21.42 4.79 3.81
CA ARG A 16 21.94 5.01 5.17
C ARG A 16 23.37 5.59 5.16
N ILE A 17 24.19 5.15 4.21
CA ILE A 17 25.55 5.69 4.02
C ILE A 17 25.48 7.13 3.54
N LEU A 18 24.61 7.42 2.55
CA LEU A 18 24.48 8.76 1.98
C LEU A 18 23.79 9.77 2.92
N TYR A 19 22.89 9.29 3.78
CA TYR A 19 22.10 10.13 4.71
C TYR A 19 22.15 9.58 6.14
N PRO A 20 23.33 9.59 6.81
CA PRO A 20 23.50 8.97 8.12
C PRO A 20 22.66 9.61 9.24
N ALA A 21 22.28 10.88 9.08
CA ALA A 21 21.41 11.59 10.03
C ALA A 21 19.91 11.32 9.84
N SER A 22 19.52 10.59 8.78
CA SER A 22 18.12 10.34 8.48
C SER A 22 17.61 9.06 9.13
N SER A 23 16.40 9.11 9.69
CA SER A 23 15.75 7.90 10.23
C SER A 23 15.45 6.88 9.13
N SER A 24 15.40 5.59 9.48
CA SER A 24 15.01 4.52 8.54
C SER A 24 13.61 4.74 7.96
N SER A 25 12.70 5.38 8.70
CA SER A 25 11.37 5.77 8.23
C SER A 25 11.46 6.82 7.13
N THR A 26 12.31 7.84 7.31
CA THR A 26 12.56 8.90 6.31
C THR A 26 13.13 8.31 5.03
N LEU A 27 14.11 7.41 5.13
CA LEU A 27 14.74 6.77 3.98
C LEU A 27 13.75 5.89 3.20
N ARG A 28 12.91 5.13 3.89
CA ARG A 28 11.83 4.37 3.25
C ARG A 28 10.81 5.28 2.58
N LYS A 29 10.49 6.42 3.18
CA LYS A 29 9.59 7.41 2.57
C LYS A 29 10.16 7.98 1.27
N MET A 30 11.47 8.17 1.16
CA MET A 30 12.12 8.58 -0.10
C MET A 30 11.92 7.54 -1.21
N LEU A 31 12.00 6.25 -0.86
CA LEU A 31 11.75 5.13 -1.80
C LEU A 31 10.28 5.12 -2.28
N THR A 32 9.33 5.19 -1.35
CA THR A 32 7.90 5.19 -1.70
C THR A 32 7.49 6.42 -2.51
N GLN A 33 8.19 7.54 -2.35
CA GLN A 33 7.97 8.76 -3.13
C GLN A 33 8.64 8.75 -4.52
N GLY A 34 9.20 7.63 -4.97
CA GLY A 34 9.84 7.52 -6.28
C GLY A 34 11.09 8.40 -6.47
N ARG A 35 11.75 8.79 -5.37
CA ARG A 35 12.91 9.69 -5.39
C ARG A 35 14.23 9.02 -5.78
N LEU A 36 14.21 7.71 -6.00
CA LEU A 36 15.42 6.94 -6.29
C LEU A 36 15.33 6.29 -7.64
N LEU A 37 16.34 6.55 -8.46
CA LEU A 37 16.54 5.90 -9.75
C LEU A 37 17.81 5.05 -9.69
N VAL A 38 17.74 3.84 -10.23
CA VAL A 38 18.90 2.99 -10.49
C VAL A 38 19.02 2.85 -11.99
N GLN A 39 20.13 3.25 -12.57
CA GLN A 39 20.35 3.27 -14.01
C GLN A 39 19.29 4.04 -14.81
N GLY A 40 18.62 5.01 -14.19
CA GLY A 40 17.56 5.83 -14.78
C GLY A 40 16.14 5.33 -14.52
N ASP A 41 15.96 4.13 -13.98
CA ASP A 41 14.66 3.56 -13.64
C ASP A 41 14.29 3.83 -12.17
N VAL A 42 13.04 4.24 -11.93
CA VAL A 42 12.54 4.49 -10.57
C VAL A 42 12.43 3.18 -9.79
N VAL A 43 13.09 3.12 -8.64
CA VAL A 43 13.09 1.94 -7.76
C VAL A 43 12.45 2.26 -6.41
N HIS A 44 11.40 1.52 -6.07
CA HIS A 44 10.67 1.63 -4.80
C HIS A 44 11.09 0.61 -3.74
N ARG A 45 11.84 -0.44 -4.12
CA ARG A 45 12.18 -1.56 -3.24
C ARG A 45 13.38 -1.25 -2.36
N ALA A 46 13.20 -1.25 -1.04
CA ALA A 46 14.26 -1.05 -0.06
C ALA A 46 15.37 -2.13 -0.12
N LYS A 47 14.99 -3.36 -0.46
CA LYS A 47 15.88 -4.53 -0.61
C LYS A 47 16.38 -4.72 -2.04
N HIS A 48 16.20 -3.73 -2.94
CA HIS A 48 16.77 -3.79 -4.27
C HIS A 48 18.30 -3.83 -4.18
N THR A 49 18.90 -4.86 -4.76
CA THR A 49 20.37 -4.99 -4.81
C THR A 49 20.91 -4.04 -5.86
N VAL A 50 21.85 -3.24 -5.47
CA VAL A 50 22.62 -2.36 -6.35
C VAL A 50 24.01 -2.97 -6.52
N HIS A 51 24.41 -3.18 -7.78
CA HIS A 51 25.68 -3.81 -8.11
C HIS A 51 26.80 -2.76 -8.29
N PRO A 52 28.07 -3.17 -8.13
CA PRO A 52 29.20 -2.27 -8.38
C PRO A 52 29.15 -1.68 -9.78
N GLY A 53 29.34 -0.37 -9.88
CA GLY A 53 29.29 0.39 -11.12
C GLY A 53 27.89 0.92 -11.49
N GLU A 54 26.81 0.50 -10.84
CA GLU A 54 25.49 1.06 -11.08
C GLU A 54 25.37 2.48 -10.51
N VAL A 55 24.68 3.33 -11.26
CA VAL A 55 24.46 4.73 -10.87
C VAL A 55 23.12 4.84 -10.17
N VAL A 56 23.14 5.26 -8.90
CA VAL A 56 21.97 5.59 -8.11
C VAL A 56 21.79 7.10 -8.10
N GLU A 57 20.67 7.59 -8.57
CA GLU A 57 20.31 8.99 -8.53
C GLU A 57 19.24 9.25 -7.47
N VAL A 58 19.53 10.19 -6.57
CA VAL A 58 18.55 10.68 -5.58
C VAL A 58 18.00 12.00 -6.07
N LEU A 59 16.70 12.01 -6.35
CA LEU A 59 15.97 13.20 -6.80
C LEU A 59 15.56 14.09 -5.63
N ASP A 60 15.52 15.39 -5.88
CA ASP A 60 14.82 16.31 -5.02
C ASP A 60 13.30 16.05 -5.10
N ARG A 61 12.60 16.41 -4.03
CA ARG A 61 11.15 16.16 -3.93
C ARG A 61 10.37 16.70 -5.12
N ALA A 62 10.67 17.93 -5.55
CA ALA A 62 10.01 18.56 -6.70
C ALA A 62 10.23 17.78 -8.02
N LYS A 63 11.47 17.28 -8.25
CA LYS A 63 11.79 16.48 -9.45
C LYS A 63 11.17 15.08 -9.42
N ALA A 64 10.95 14.52 -8.24
CA ALA A 64 10.28 13.24 -8.10
C ALA A 64 8.77 13.37 -8.36
N GLU A 65 8.19 14.50 -7.97
CA GLU A 65 6.78 14.85 -8.27
C GLU A 65 6.56 15.03 -9.79
N ASP A 66 7.53 15.57 -10.52
CA ASP A 66 7.48 15.70 -12.00
C ASP A 66 7.60 14.36 -12.75
N LEU A 67 8.28 13.36 -12.16
CA LEU A 67 8.42 12.02 -12.75
C LEU A 67 7.32 11.05 -12.29
N THR A 68 6.60 11.40 -11.23
CA THR A 68 5.40 10.67 -10.83
C THR A 68 4.29 11.10 -11.80
N PRO A 69 3.63 10.19 -12.52
CA PRO A 69 2.50 10.57 -13.35
C PRO A 69 1.52 11.37 -12.49
N PRO A 70 0.91 12.45 -13.02
CA PRO A 70 -0.07 13.23 -12.28
C PRO A 70 -1.11 12.27 -11.71
N PRO A 71 -1.60 12.51 -10.48
CA PRO A 71 -2.65 11.66 -9.92
C PRO A 71 -3.74 11.56 -10.96
N ASN A 72 -4.09 10.33 -11.32
CA ASN A 72 -5.05 10.04 -12.37
C ASN A 72 -6.30 10.87 -12.12
N THR A 73 -6.57 11.86 -12.97
CA THR A 73 -7.66 12.83 -12.79
C THR A 73 -9.06 12.22 -12.93
N ALA A 74 -9.14 10.96 -13.33
CA ALA A 74 -10.35 10.18 -13.29
C ALA A 74 -10.39 9.33 -12.01
N PRO A 75 -11.51 9.26 -11.29
CA PRO A 75 -11.68 8.27 -10.23
C PRO A 75 -11.35 6.90 -10.81
N PRO A 76 -10.63 6.02 -10.07
CA PRO A 76 -10.26 4.70 -10.57
C PRO A 76 -11.54 3.99 -11.06
N VAL A 77 -11.54 3.61 -12.33
CA VAL A 77 -12.72 3.08 -13.05
C VAL A 77 -13.29 1.80 -12.40
N ASP A 78 -12.49 1.16 -11.53
CA ASP A 78 -12.78 -0.13 -10.93
C ASP A 78 -12.93 -0.09 -9.39
N LEU A 79 -13.25 1.04 -8.78
CA LEU A 79 -13.54 1.12 -7.35
C LEU A 79 -15.03 1.26 -7.12
N GLU A 80 -15.68 0.18 -6.68
CA GLU A 80 -17.09 0.20 -6.29
C GLU A 80 -17.21 0.67 -4.84
N VAL A 81 -17.62 1.93 -4.66
CA VAL A 81 -17.88 2.53 -3.35
C VAL A 81 -19.31 2.20 -2.95
N ILE A 82 -19.49 1.53 -1.80
CA ILE A 82 -20.79 1.15 -1.25
C ILE A 82 -21.33 2.23 -0.31
N PHE A 83 -20.42 2.81 0.50
CA PHE A 83 -20.75 3.85 1.47
C PHE A 83 -19.51 4.71 1.75
N GLU A 84 -19.73 5.98 1.98
CA GLU A 84 -18.69 6.91 2.40
C GLU A 84 -19.29 8.00 3.29
N ASP A 85 -18.56 8.33 4.37
CA ASP A 85 -18.81 9.52 5.20
C ASP A 85 -17.48 10.22 5.53
N ASP A 86 -17.46 11.09 6.53
CA ASP A 86 -16.24 11.79 6.95
C ASP A 86 -15.22 10.87 7.63
N SER A 87 -15.63 9.74 8.16
CA SER A 87 -14.85 8.86 9.02
C SER A 87 -14.45 7.56 8.34
N ILE A 88 -15.29 7.00 7.47
CA ILE A 88 -15.09 5.69 6.85
C ILE A 88 -15.35 5.72 5.33
N LEU A 89 -14.73 4.78 4.65
CA LEU A 89 -14.97 4.41 3.26
C LEU A 89 -15.24 2.91 3.19
N VAL A 90 -16.38 2.51 2.63
CA VAL A 90 -16.78 1.13 2.44
C VAL A 90 -16.81 0.81 0.95
N VAL A 91 -16.08 -0.22 0.55
CA VAL A 91 -15.91 -0.58 -0.85
C VAL A 91 -16.15 -2.07 -1.07
N ASN A 92 -16.53 -2.44 -2.29
CA ASN A 92 -16.58 -3.82 -2.74
C ASN A 92 -15.23 -4.18 -3.40
N LYS A 93 -14.46 -5.04 -2.77
CA LYS A 93 -13.19 -5.51 -3.34
C LYS A 93 -13.45 -6.57 -4.42
N PRO A 94 -13.01 -6.38 -5.66
CA PRO A 94 -13.08 -7.44 -6.66
C PRO A 94 -12.15 -8.62 -6.30
N PRO A 95 -12.39 -9.83 -6.83
CA PRO A 95 -11.43 -10.92 -6.76
C PRO A 95 -10.16 -10.57 -7.53
N HIS A 96 -9.07 -11.28 -7.22
CA HIS A 96 -7.73 -11.14 -7.83
C HIS A 96 -7.00 -9.82 -7.55
N LEU A 97 -7.57 -8.93 -6.73
CA LEU A 97 -6.95 -7.69 -6.27
C LEU A 97 -6.43 -7.86 -4.84
N LEU A 98 -5.19 -7.46 -4.60
CA LEU A 98 -4.63 -7.42 -3.24
C LEU A 98 -5.30 -6.32 -2.42
N SER A 99 -5.58 -6.59 -1.15
CA SER A 99 -6.07 -5.56 -0.22
C SER A 99 -5.02 -4.49 0.06
N VAL A 100 -3.77 -4.91 0.25
CA VAL A 100 -2.59 -4.06 0.49
C VAL A 100 -1.39 -4.65 -0.23
N ALA A 101 -0.40 -3.80 -0.52
CA ALA A 101 0.85 -4.25 -1.10
C ALA A 101 1.59 -5.20 -0.15
N THR A 102 2.24 -6.20 -0.73
CA THR A 102 3.15 -7.11 -0.03
C THR A 102 4.57 -6.53 -0.03
N ASP A 103 5.54 -7.33 0.41
CA ASP A 103 6.97 -6.97 0.31
C ASP A 103 7.43 -6.73 -1.14
N ARG A 104 6.65 -7.18 -2.12
CA ARG A 104 6.89 -6.95 -3.56
C ARG A 104 6.46 -5.56 -4.03
N MET A 105 5.76 -4.81 -3.16
CA MET A 105 5.30 -3.44 -3.41
C MET A 105 4.48 -3.31 -4.70
N GLU A 106 3.48 -4.15 -4.86
CA GLU A 106 2.53 -4.05 -5.95
C GLU A 106 1.90 -2.66 -5.97
N ALA A 107 1.94 -2.01 -7.12
CA ALA A 107 1.42 -0.65 -7.28
C ALA A 107 -0.11 -0.62 -7.25
N ASP A 108 -0.75 -1.66 -7.80
CA ASP A 108 -2.21 -1.77 -7.86
C ASP A 108 -2.73 -2.66 -6.72
N THR A 109 -3.35 -2.04 -5.73
CA THR A 109 -4.01 -2.68 -4.60
C THR A 109 -5.31 -1.97 -4.30
N LEU A 110 -6.23 -2.61 -3.58
CA LEU A 110 -7.45 -1.92 -3.14
C LEU A 110 -7.11 -0.65 -2.34
N HIS A 111 -6.14 -0.74 -1.43
CA HIS A 111 -5.72 0.41 -0.63
C HIS A 111 -5.19 1.57 -1.49
N SER A 112 -4.34 1.30 -2.49
CA SER A 112 -3.86 2.36 -3.38
C SER A 112 -5.00 3.01 -4.15
N ARG A 113 -5.94 2.22 -4.69
CA ARG A 113 -7.14 2.73 -5.36
C ARG A 113 -8.02 3.59 -4.44
N CYS A 114 -8.21 3.17 -3.18
CA CYS A 114 -8.96 3.95 -2.19
C CYS A 114 -8.26 5.27 -1.84
N VAL A 115 -6.93 5.25 -1.68
CA VAL A 115 -6.15 6.48 -1.44
C VAL A 115 -6.26 7.44 -2.62
N ASP A 116 -6.14 6.95 -3.84
CA ASP A 116 -6.27 7.78 -5.05
C ASP A 116 -7.69 8.36 -5.17
N TYR A 117 -8.71 7.57 -4.86
CA TYR A 117 -10.11 7.99 -4.84
C TYR A 117 -10.34 9.17 -3.87
N ILE A 118 -9.94 9.04 -2.59
CA ILE A 118 -10.18 10.10 -1.61
C ILE A 118 -9.31 11.35 -1.86
N ARG A 119 -8.12 11.18 -2.45
CA ARG A 119 -7.23 12.28 -2.83
C ARG A 119 -7.74 13.09 -3.99
N HIS A 120 -8.63 12.56 -4.80
CA HIS A 120 -9.28 13.32 -5.85
C HIS A 120 -10.06 14.53 -5.29
N ALA A 121 -10.66 14.39 -4.11
CA ALA A 121 -11.35 15.49 -3.42
C ALA A 121 -10.43 16.31 -2.51
N ASN A 122 -9.35 15.72 -1.98
CA ASN A 122 -8.41 16.37 -1.07
C ASN A 122 -7.03 15.69 -1.16
N ASP A 123 -6.07 16.34 -1.79
CA ASP A 123 -4.69 15.84 -2.02
C ASP A 123 -3.97 15.34 -0.78
N ARG A 124 -4.36 15.83 0.41
CA ARG A 124 -3.77 15.44 1.68
C ARG A 124 -4.52 14.32 2.38
N ALA A 125 -5.65 13.89 1.82
CA ALA A 125 -6.45 12.82 2.41
C ALA A 125 -5.69 11.50 2.40
N TRP A 126 -6.00 10.68 3.38
CA TRP A 126 -5.45 9.34 3.54
C TRP A 126 -6.51 8.40 4.11
N CYS A 127 -6.45 7.12 3.73
CA CYS A 127 -7.24 6.11 4.40
C CYS A 127 -6.35 5.02 5.03
N TYR A 128 -6.88 4.39 6.05
CA TYR A 128 -6.18 3.40 6.85
C TYR A 128 -6.87 2.05 6.71
N ILE A 129 -6.06 1.01 6.49
CA ILE A 129 -6.52 -0.37 6.54
C ILE A 129 -6.77 -0.77 7.99
N VAL A 130 -7.92 -1.37 8.26
CA VAL A 130 -8.31 -1.91 9.58
C VAL A 130 -8.48 -3.42 9.53
N HIS A 131 -8.79 -3.99 8.38
CA HIS A 131 -8.81 -5.43 8.11
C HIS A 131 -8.45 -5.70 6.66
N ARG A 132 -8.35 -6.96 6.29
CA ARG A 132 -8.04 -7.36 4.91
C ARG A 132 -8.85 -8.57 4.50
N LEU A 133 -9.08 -8.68 3.18
CA LEU A 133 -9.50 -9.90 2.50
C LEU A 133 -8.30 -10.43 1.70
N ASP A 134 -8.27 -11.73 1.46
CA ASP A 134 -7.26 -12.34 0.63
C ASP A 134 -7.42 -11.90 -0.83
N ARG A 135 -6.39 -12.10 -1.64
CA ARG A 135 -6.35 -11.68 -3.03
C ARG A 135 -7.59 -12.14 -3.82
N ASP A 136 -7.92 -13.41 -3.71
CA ASP A 136 -8.97 -14.04 -4.51
C ASP A 136 -10.36 -13.97 -3.86
N THR A 137 -10.43 -13.49 -2.61
CA THR A 137 -11.68 -13.20 -1.92
C THR A 137 -12.23 -11.86 -2.35
N SER A 138 -13.45 -11.83 -2.85
CA SER A 138 -14.21 -10.61 -3.12
C SER A 138 -15.12 -10.24 -1.94
N GLY A 139 -15.59 -8.99 -1.89
CA GLY A 139 -16.57 -8.56 -0.92
C GLY A 139 -16.22 -7.26 -0.20
N ILE A 140 -17.03 -6.97 0.82
CA ILE A 140 -17.03 -5.69 1.49
C ILE A 140 -15.75 -5.50 2.33
N MET A 141 -15.10 -4.35 2.12
CA MET A 141 -14.02 -3.87 2.99
C MET A 141 -14.33 -2.47 3.49
N VAL A 142 -14.06 -2.23 4.77
CA VAL A 142 -14.10 -0.91 5.39
C VAL A 142 -12.69 -0.37 5.60
N LEU A 143 -12.50 0.89 5.25
CA LEU A 143 -11.27 1.65 5.50
C LEU A 143 -11.62 2.86 6.37
N ALA A 144 -10.73 3.24 7.27
CA ALA A 144 -10.91 4.45 8.06
C ALA A 144 -10.31 5.66 7.32
N LYS A 145 -10.98 6.80 7.34
CA LYS A 145 -10.49 8.08 6.78
C LYS A 145 -9.80 8.94 7.83
N THR A 146 -10.05 8.67 9.11
CA THR A 146 -9.42 9.36 10.24
C THR A 146 -8.68 8.39 11.15
N LYS A 147 -7.79 8.90 12.02
CA LYS A 147 -7.06 8.07 12.98
C LYS A 147 -7.99 7.54 14.07
N GLU A 148 -8.92 8.35 14.51
CA GLU A 148 -9.91 8.02 15.51
C GLU A 148 -10.81 6.86 15.04
N ALA A 149 -11.31 6.96 13.81
CA ALA A 149 -12.09 5.87 13.19
C ALA A 149 -11.26 4.60 13.01
N LYS A 150 -9.96 4.73 12.68
CA LYS A 150 -9.06 3.58 12.59
C LYS A 150 -8.93 2.85 13.94
N GLU A 151 -8.67 3.59 15.03
CA GLU A 151 -8.49 3.02 16.35
C GLU A 151 -9.79 2.33 16.83
N GLU A 152 -10.92 2.98 16.62
CA GLU A 152 -12.23 2.43 16.97
C GLU A 152 -12.57 1.15 16.19
N LEU A 153 -12.40 1.17 14.86
CA LEU A 153 -12.64 0.00 14.03
C LEU A 153 -11.67 -1.15 14.37
N GLN A 154 -10.38 -0.85 14.61
CA GLN A 154 -9.42 -1.88 15.02
C GLN A 154 -9.80 -2.50 16.36
N HIS A 155 -10.34 -1.71 17.29
CA HIS A 155 -10.84 -2.22 18.55
C HIS A 155 -12.03 -3.18 18.34
N GLN A 156 -13.05 -2.77 17.56
CA GLN A 156 -14.20 -3.62 17.23
C GLN A 156 -13.80 -4.94 16.53
N PHE A 157 -12.81 -4.88 15.64
CA PHE A 157 -12.29 -6.11 15.00
C PHE A 157 -11.56 -7.02 16.00
N SER A 158 -10.80 -6.46 16.96
CA SER A 158 -10.06 -7.22 17.98
C SER A 158 -10.98 -7.89 19.00
N GLU A 159 -12.03 -7.18 19.44
CA GLU A 159 -13.05 -7.69 20.37
C GLU A 159 -14.05 -8.64 19.70
N ARG A 160 -13.96 -8.82 18.37
CA ARG A 160 -14.88 -9.65 17.58
C ARG A 160 -16.33 -9.13 17.58
N ASP A 161 -16.51 -7.85 17.76
CA ASP A 161 -17.83 -7.21 17.70
C ASP A 161 -18.34 -7.09 16.25
N VAL A 162 -17.43 -7.22 15.27
CA VAL A 162 -17.77 -7.19 13.85
C VAL A 162 -18.23 -8.57 13.38
N HIS A 163 -19.49 -8.66 12.94
CA HIS A 163 -20.01 -9.87 12.32
C HIS A 163 -19.55 -9.99 10.87
N ARG A 164 -18.78 -11.03 10.56
CA ARG A 164 -18.29 -11.32 9.21
C ARG A 164 -18.98 -12.55 8.66
N ILE A 165 -19.66 -12.41 7.53
CA ILE A 165 -20.36 -13.50 6.84
C ILE A 165 -19.70 -13.73 5.49
N TYR A 166 -19.36 -14.97 5.19
CA TYR A 166 -18.75 -15.38 3.94
C TYR A 166 -19.60 -16.46 3.26
N LEU A 167 -19.69 -16.37 1.93
CA LEU A 167 -20.22 -17.43 1.10
C LEU A 167 -19.07 -18.11 0.39
N ALA A 168 -19.01 -19.44 0.49
CA ALA A 168 -17.98 -20.24 -0.18
C ALA A 168 -18.65 -21.37 -0.97
N LEU A 169 -18.22 -21.55 -2.22
CA LEU A 169 -18.52 -22.73 -3.00
C LEU A 169 -17.43 -23.76 -2.73
N VAL A 170 -17.83 -24.96 -2.29
CA VAL A 170 -16.92 -26.06 -1.98
C VAL A 170 -17.26 -27.27 -2.82
N ASP A 171 -16.24 -28.09 -3.11
CA ASP A 171 -16.45 -29.40 -3.76
C ASP A 171 -16.83 -30.44 -2.70
N GLY A 172 -17.82 -31.30 -3.03
CA GLY A 172 -18.33 -32.36 -2.15
C GLY A 172 -19.27 -31.87 -1.06
N GLN A 173 -19.48 -32.74 -0.06
CA GLN A 173 -20.27 -32.42 1.14
C GLN A 173 -19.33 -32.20 2.32
N PRO A 174 -19.26 -30.97 2.88
CA PRO A 174 -18.50 -30.74 4.09
C PRO A 174 -19.09 -31.60 5.22
N GLN A 175 -18.21 -32.32 5.93
CA GLN A 175 -18.58 -33.03 7.15
C GLN A 175 -19.10 -31.99 8.17
N PRO A 176 -20.06 -32.38 9.06
CA PRO A 176 -20.59 -31.42 10.02
C PRO A 176 -19.44 -30.84 10.85
N LEU A 177 -19.23 -29.57 10.64
CA LEU A 177 -18.42 -28.59 11.37
C LEU A 177 -17.19 -29.13 12.13
N SER A 178 -16.07 -29.11 11.46
CA SER A 178 -14.81 -28.82 12.15
C SER A 178 -14.74 -27.29 12.35
N LEU A 179 -15.05 -26.82 13.56
CA LEU A 179 -14.74 -25.45 13.94
C LEU A 179 -13.23 -25.36 14.15
N ILE A 180 -12.50 -24.93 13.12
CA ILE A 180 -11.11 -24.50 13.31
C ILE A 180 -11.19 -23.14 13.99
N HIS A 181 -10.99 -23.13 15.27
CA HIS A 181 -10.70 -21.90 16.00
C HIS A 181 -9.24 -21.54 15.73
N ILE A 182 -9.05 -20.55 14.88
CA ILE A 182 -7.76 -19.89 14.72
C ILE A 182 -7.65 -18.79 15.75
#